data_81b289bebae9e5a2f00390913cd94a02
#
_entry.id   81b289bebae9e5a2f00390913cd94a02
#
_cell.length_a   1.000
_cell.length_b   1.000
_cell.length_c   1.000
_cell.angle_alpha   90.00
_cell.angle_beta   90.00
_cell.angle_gamma   90.00
#
_symmetry.space_group_name_H-M   'P 1'
#
loop_
_entity.id
_entity.type
_entity.pdbx_description
1 polymer ?
#
loop_
_entity_poly.entity_id
_entity_poly.type
_entity_poly.pdbx_seq_one_letter_code
_entity_poly.pdbx_strand_id
1 'polypeptide(L)'
;MIRLYTAKTPNGYKATIALEELALQYSVHHVDISKAERPEDFLAASPNNKIPAIVDESNPADPISIFESGAILVYLAEKTGKLLPPSGRARAETMAWTFWQVGNTGPMLGQLGFFAMRAPEKIPFAIQRYVDESARLLKVMDQRLDANEYLGGADYSIADIMNYTWIAAAQGYLKEQLGAYFQDKPSLNRWLEVVGARPAVKKGLTIPE
;
A
#
# COMPACT_ATOMS: atom_id res chain seq x y z
N MET A 1 9.94 14.07 15.33
CA MET A 1 9.90 13.98 13.84
C MET A 1 9.90 12.51 13.46
N ILE A 2 9.38 12.15 12.27
CA ILE A 2 9.37 10.76 11.81
C ILE A 2 10.48 10.58 10.77
N ARG A 3 11.30 9.53 10.93
CA ARG A 3 12.26 9.07 9.93
C ARG A 3 11.63 7.98 9.11
N LEU A 4 11.53 8.15 7.78
CA LEU A 4 10.94 7.17 6.88
C LEU A 4 12.02 6.53 6.00
N TYR A 5 12.16 5.22 6.10
CA TYR A 5 12.97 4.40 5.20
C TYR A 5 12.05 3.84 4.10
N THR A 6 12.29 4.23 2.84
CA THR A 6 11.39 3.87 1.73
C THR A 6 12.12 3.74 0.40
N ALA A 7 11.42 3.23 -0.62
CA ALA A 7 11.83 3.18 -2.02
C ALA A 7 10.60 3.35 -2.93
N LYS A 8 10.81 3.68 -4.22
CA LYS A 8 9.76 3.82 -5.25
C LYS A 8 9.09 2.47 -5.54
N THR A 9 8.20 2.05 -4.66
CA THR A 9 7.43 0.81 -4.77
C THR A 9 6.01 1.00 -4.24
N PRO A 10 5.04 0.17 -4.65
CA PRO A 10 3.69 0.24 -4.09
C PRO A 10 3.65 0.21 -2.56
N ASN A 11 4.54 -0.55 -1.91
CA ASN A 11 4.60 -0.58 -0.44
C ASN A 11 5.20 0.70 0.15
N GLY A 12 6.25 1.24 -0.46
CA GLY A 12 6.86 2.51 -0.02
C GLY A 12 5.88 3.68 -0.10
N TYR A 13 5.12 3.75 -1.18
CA TYR A 13 4.11 4.81 -1.40
C TYR A 13 2.97 4.80 -0.37
N LYS A 14 2.65 3.67 0.26
CA LYS A 14 1.66 3.65 1.34
C LYS A 14 2.06 4.59 2.47
N ALA A 15 3.31 4.49 2.91
CA ALA A 15 3.81 5.29 4.02
C ALA A 15 3.92 6.78 3.66
N THR A 16 4.43 7.11 2.46
CA THR A 16 4.52 8.50 2.01
C THR A 16 3.14 9.15 1.87
N ILE A 17 2.17 8.46 1.27
CA ILE A 17 0.80 8.95 1.16
C ILE A 17 0.18 9.16 2.55
N ALA A 18 0.32 8.21 3.47
CA ALA A 18 -0.22 8.36 4.82
C ALA A 18 0.37 9.56 5.56
N LEU A 19 1.70 9.77 5.48
CA LEU A 19 2.37 10.92 6.08
C LEU A 19 1.88 12.25 5.50
N GLU A 20 1.68 12.33 4.19
CA GLU A 20 1.14 13.52 3.52
C GLU A 20 -0.34 13.77 3.87
N GLU A 21 -1.19 12.73 3.90
CA GLU A 21 -2.60 12.85 4.30
C GLU A 21 -2.77 13.32 5.74
N LEU A 22 -1.87 12.92 6.60
CA LEU A 22 -1.87 13.27 8.02
C LEU A 22 -1.13 14.59 8.32
N ALA A 23 -0.50 15.20 7.31
CA ALA A 23 0.31 16.41 7.41
C ALA A 23 1.41 16.29 8.50
N LEU A 24 2.01 15.12 8.63
CA LEU A 24 3.07 14.86 9.60
C LEU A 24 4.42 15.32 9.04
N GLN A 25 5.30 15.82 9.93
CA GLN A 25 6.68 16.14 9.57
C GLN A 25 7.54 14.89 9.57
N TYR A 26 8.27 14.67 8.47
CA TYR A 26 9.14 13.51 8.32
C TYR A 26 10.38 13.82 7.47
N SER A 27 11.42 13.00 7.65
CA SER A 27 12.59 12.94 6.77
C SER A 27 12.56 11.65 5.97
N VAL A 28 13.02 11.70 4.73
CA VAL A 28 13.06 10.54 3.83
C VAL A 28 14.48 9.98 3.75
N HIS A 29 14.61 8.69 4.02
CA HIS A 29 15.82 7.90 3.83
C HIS A 29 15.57 6.88 2.73
N HIS A 30 16.07 7.16 1.55
CA HIS A 30 15.94 6.25 0.40
C HIS A 30 16.76 4.98 0.63
N VAL A 31 16.10 3.82 0.52
CA VAL A 31 16.74 2.51 0.59
C VAL A 31 16.86 1.92 -0.79
N ASP A 32 18.08 1.74 -1.27
CA ASP A 32 18.35 1.09 -2.56
C ASP A 32 18.05 -0.42 -2.48
N ILE A 33 16.86 -0.81 -2.88
CA ILE A 33 16.39 -2.20 -2.81
C ILE A 33 17.07 -3.16 -3.80
N SER A 34 17.90 -2.65 -4.71
CA SER A 34 18.68 -3.47 -5.65
C SER A 34 19.97 -4.06 -5.02
N LYS A 35 20.49 -3.42 -3.96
CA LYS A 35 21.66 -3.87 -3.24
C LYS A 35 21.34 -4.95 -2.21
N ALA A 36 22.24 -5.86 -1.96
CA ALA A 36 22.13 -6.82 -0.86
C ALA A 36 22.38 -6.17 0.50
N GLU A 37 23.38 -5.28 0.56
CA GLU A 37 23.76 -4.56 1.78
C GLU A 37 22.77 -3.42 2.06
N ARG A 38 22.47 -3.23 3.34
CA ARG A 38 21.57 -2.19 3.83
C ARG A 38 22.23 -1.42 4.97
N PRO A 39 21.88 -0.13 5.15
CA PRO A 39 22.34 0.63 6.32
C PRO A 39 21.90 -0.04 7.63
N GLU A 40 22.79 -0.03 8.64
CA GLU A 40 22.53 -0.66 9.95
C GLU A 40 21.33 -0.05 10.66
N ASP A 41 21.14 1.26 10.57
CA ASP A 41 20.02 1.97 11.16
C ASP A 41 18.68 1.56 10.51
N PHE A 42 18.66 1.27 9.20
CA PHE A 42 17.51 0.69 8.53
C PHE A 42 17.24 -0.74 9.01
N LEU A 43 18.27 -1.58 9.14
CA LEU A 43 18.09 -2.96 9.64
C LEU A 43 17.59 -2.98 11.06
N ALA A 44 18.03 -2.05 11.90
CA ALA A 44 17.52 -1.87 13.27
C ALA A 44 16.03 -1.48 13.28
N ALA A 45 15.58 -0.68 12.30
CA ALA A 45 14.18 -0.28 12.16
C ALA A 45 13.31 -1.35 11.48
N SER A 46 13.91 -2.19 10.61
CA SER A 46 13.21 -3.23 9.84
C SER A 46 13.95 -4.57 9.90
N PRO A 47 13.72 -5.40 10.91
CA PRO A 47 14.40 -6.70 11.06
C PRO A 47 14.08 -7.67 9.90
N ASN A 48 12.99 -7.44 9.17
CA ASN A 48 12.64 -8.21 7.96
C ASN A 48 13.41 -7.75 6.71
N ASN A 49 14.27 -6.72 6.81
CA ASN A 49 15.01 -6.14 5.69
C ASN A 49 14.10 -5.74 4.50
N LYS A 50 12.91 -5.23 4.79
CA LYS A 50 11.93 -4.76 3.80
C LYS A 50 11.50 -3.32 4.09
N ILE A 51 11.32 -2.54 3.02
CA ILE A 51 10.69 -1.22 3.09
C ILE A 51 9.16 -1.39 3.01
N PRO A 52 8.41 -0.40 3.55
CA PRO A 52 8.84 0.74 4.35
C PRO A 52 9.11 0.37 5.82
N ALA A 53 9.87 1.24 6.49
CA ALA A 53 9.98 1.28 7.94
C ALA A 53 10.00 2.74 8.41
N ILE A 54 9.55 3.01 9.63
CA ILE A 54 9.64 4.32 10.25
C ILE A 54 10.32 4.24 11.61
N VAL A 55 10.94 5.35 12.01
CA VAL A 55 11.31 5.59 13.41
C VAL A 55 10.63 6.89 13.84
N ASP A 56 9.73 6.79 14.81
CA ASP A 56 9.09 7.96 15.41
C ASP A 56 9.91 8.47 16.57
N GLU A 57 10.53 9.63 16.37
CA GLU A 57 11.38 10.33 17.33
C GLU A 57 10.63 11.47 18.05
N SER A 58 9.29 11.42 18.11
CA SER A 58 8.50 12.43 18.85
C SER A 58 8.86 12.47 20.33
N ASN A 59 9.27 11.32 20.88
CA ASN A 59 9.94 11.22 22.17
C ASN A 59 11.39 10.77 21.93
N PRO A 60 12.41 11.66 21.95
CA PRO A 60 13.79 11.28 21.71
C PRO A 60 14.39 10.32 22.74
N ALA A 61 13.83 10.26 23.95
CA ALA A 61 14.29 9.35 25.01
C ALA A 61 13.77 7.91 24.79
N ASP A 62 12.72 7.73 23.99
CA ASP A 62 12.10 6.44 23.70
C ASP A 62 11.54 6.43 22.26
N PRO A 63 12.42 6.36 21.25
CA PRO A 63 12.01 6.33 19.85
C PRO A 63 11.33 4.99 19.52
N ILE A 64 10.28 5.04 18.67
CA ILE A 64 9.50 3.86 18.29
C ILE A 64 9.82 3.49 16.84
N SER A 65 10.39 2.31 16.66
CA SER A 65 10.61 1.71 15.31
C SER A 65 9.44 0.83 14.92
N ILE A 66 8.94 1.03 13.69
CA ILE A 66 7.83 0.26 13.16
C ILE A 66 8.13 -0.15 11.72
N PHE A 67 8.01 -1.42 11.43
CA PHE A 67 8.03 -2.00 10.09
C PHE A 67 6.67 -2.62 9.77
N GLU A 68 6.48 -3.14 8.55
CA GLU A 68 5.21 -3.52 7.94
C GLU A 68 4.32 -2.31 7.59
N SER A 69 4.07 -2.12 6.29
CA SER A 69 3.31 -0.95 5.83
C SER A 69 1.92 -0.82 6.46
N GLY A 70 1.24 -1.94 6.71
CA GLY A 70 -0.05 -1.94 7.39
C GLY A 70 0.05 -1.48 8.85
N ALA A 71 1.06 -1.96 9.60
CA ALA A 71 1.30 -1.55 10.97
C ALA A 71 1.67 -0.07 11.07
N ILE A 72 2.48 0.43 10.13
CA ILE A 72 2.85 1.85 10.02
C ILE A 72 1.58 2.69 9.85
N LEU A 73 0.69 2.35 8.92
CA LEU A 73 -0.52 3.11 8.68
C LEU A 73 -1.46 3.11 9.88
N VAL A 74 -1.63 1.97 10.55
CA VAL A 74 -2.43 1.88 11.79
C VAL A 74 -1.84 2.77 12.87
N TYR A 75 -0.54 2.70 13.11
CA TYR A 75 0.15 3.52 14.10
C TYR A 75 -0.02 5.03 13.83
N LEU A 76 0.21 5.47 12.59
CA LEU A 76 0.08 6.87 12.20
C LEU A 76 -1.37 7.37 12.33
N ALA A 77 -2.34 6.54 11.97
CA ALA A 77 -3.75 6.84 12.10
C ALA A 77 -4.18 6.96 13.58
N GLU A 78 -3.75 6.04 14.44
CA GLU A 78 -4.02 6.09 15.88
C GLU A 78 -3.34 7.28 16.55
N LYS A 79 -2.09 7.56 16.20
CA LYS A 79 -1.33 8.73 16.70
C LYS A 79 -2.04 10.05 16.41
N THR A 80 -2.73 10.15 15.27
CA THR A 80 -3.37 11.40 14.81
C THR A 80 -4.88 11.44 15.01
N GLY A 81 -5.51 10.30 15.29
CA GLY A 81 -6.97 10.17 15.35
C GLY A 81 -7.67 10.32 13.99
N LYS A 82 -6.94 10.14 12.87
CA LYS A 82 -7.47 10.31 11.49
C LYS A 82 -7.26 9.04 10.67
N LEU A 83 -8.04 8.89 9.59
CA LEU A 83 -7.95 7.79 8.61
C LEU A 83 -8.28 6.39 9.16
N LEU A 84 -8.59 6.25 10.44
CA LEU A 84 -9.04 5.02 11.06
C LEU A 84 -10.10 5.37 12.10
N PRO A 85 -11.34 4.89 11.97
CA PRO A 85 -12.37 5.08 12.98
C PRO A 85 -11.92 4.58 14.35
N PRO A 86 -12.27 5.26 15.46
CA PRO A 86 -11.73 4.93 16.79
C PRO A 86 -12.24 3.58 17.32
N SER A 87 -13.45 3.16 16.92
CA SER A 87 -14.07 1.92 17.44
C SER A 87 -15.22 1.45 16.57
N GLY A 88 -15.85 0.36 16.96
CA GLY A 88 -17.10 -0.14 16.40
C GLY A 88 -16.96 -0.75 15.01
N ARG A 89 -18.10 -0.85 14.32
CA ARG A 89 -18.21 -1.51 13.02
C ARG A 89 -17.29 -0.89 11.95
N ALA A 90 -17.28 0.44 11.85
CA ALA A 90 -16.50 1.16 10.86
C ALA A 90 -14.99 0.86 11.03
N ARG A 91 -14.47 0.81 12.27
CA ARG A 91 -13.09 0.39 12.53
C ARG A 91 -12.85 -1.06 12.10
N ALA A 92 -13.75 -1.97 12.45
CA ALA A 92 -13.60 -3.38 12.09
C ALA A 92 -13.55 -3.58 10.57
N GLU A 93 -14.42 -2.91 9.83
CA GLU A 93 -14.44 -2.97 8.35
C GLU A 93 -13.17 -2.35 7.76
N THR A 94 -12.73 -1.18 8.23
CA THR A 94 -11.47 -0.56 7.77
C THR A 94 -10.27 -1.48 8.04
N MET A 95 -10.17 -2.08 9.21
CA MET A 95 -9.10 -3.02 9.55
C MET A 95 -9.17 -4.28 8.69
N ALA A 96 -10.38 -4.82 8.45
CA ALA A 96 -10.55 -6.00 7.59
C ALA A 96 -9.99 -5.75 6.17
N TRP A 97 -10.32 -4.60 5.54
CA TRP A 97 -9.81 -4.25 4.21
C TRP A 97 -8.34 -3.87 4.22
N THR A 98 -7.81 -3.36 5.33
CA THR A 98 -6.37 -3.13 5.53
C THR A 98 -5.61 -4.46 5.53
N PHE A 99 -6.04 -5.43 6.34
CA PHE A 99 -5.42 -6.75 6.38
C PHE A 99 -5.70 -7.60 5.13
N TRP A 100 -6.85 -7.39 4.48
CA TRP A 100 -7.14 -8.01 3.19
C TRP A 100 -6.09 -7.61 2.14
N GLN A 101 -5.63 -6.37 2.14
CA GLN A 101 -4.54 -5.96 1.26
C GLN A 101 -3.25 -6.71 1.58
N VAL A 102 -2.89 -6.82 2.86
CA VAL A 102 -1.65 -7.51 3.29
C VAL A 102 -1.65 -8.99 2.90
N GLY A 103 -2.79 -9.66 3.04
CA GLY A 103 -2.92 -11.09 2.74
C GLY A 103 -3.24 -11.43 1.27
N ASN A 104 -3.76 -10.47 0.51
CA ASN A 104 -4.29 -10.74 -0.84
C ASN A 104 -3.68 -9.83 -1.91
N THR A 105 -4.15 -8.58 -2.09
CA THR A 105 -3.74 -7.76 -3.24
C THR A 105 -2.24 -7.54 -3.33
N GLY A 106 -1.58 -7.24 -2.23
CA GLY A 106 -0.12 -7.04 -2.22
C GLY A 106 0.64 -8.28 -2.68
N PRO A 107 0.49 -9.43 -1.99
CA PRO A 107 1.18 -10.66 -2.35
C PRO A 107 0.83 -11.18 -3.73
N MET A 108 -0.46 -11.21 -4.10
CA MET A 108 -0.87 -11.81 -5.38
C MET A 108 -0.40 -11.00 -6.58
N LEU A 109 -0.57 -9.67 -6.55
CA LEU A 109 -0.04 -8.78 -7.60
C LEU A 109 1.49 -8.77 -7.62
N GLY A 110 2.13 -8.87 -6.45
CA GLY A 110 3.58 -8.98 -6.34
C GLY A 110 4.14 -10.25 -6.99
N GLN A 111 3.51 -11.40 -6.74
CA GLN A 111 3.88 -12.67 -7.36
C GLN A 111 3.56 -12.69 -8.86
N LEU A 112 2.41 -12.13 -9.27
CA LEU A 112 2.13 -11.98 -10.70
C LEU A 112 3.22 -11.17 -11.39
N GLY A 113 3.60 -10.02 -10.82
CA GLY A 113 4.68 -9.18 -11.34
C GLY A 113 6.03 -9.88 -11.37
N PHE A 114 6.32 -10.74 -10.39
CA PHE A 114 7.54 -11.55 -10.40
C PHE A 114 7.53 -12.55 -11.55
N PHE A 115 6.53 -13.42 -11.65
CA PHE A 115 6.50 -14.49 -12.65
C PHE A 115 6.29 -13.98 -14.07
N ALA A 116 5.48 -12.91 -14.25
CA ALA A 116 5.24 -12.35 -15.57
C ALA A 116 6.43 -11.53 -16.12
N MET A 117 7.20 -10.85 -15.26
CA MET A 117 8.18 -9.85 -15.71
C MET A 117 9.63 -10.12 -15.30
N ARG A 118 9.87 -10.70 -14.11
CA ARG A 118 11.21 -10.74 -13.50
C ARG A 118 11.79 -12.15 -13.36
N ALA A 119 10.95 -13.17 -13.34
CA ALA A 119 11.42 -14.55 -13.23
C ALA A 119 12.37 -14.89 -14.40
N PRO A 120 13.50 -15.57 -14.15
CA PRO A 120 14.44 -15.94 -15.18
C PRO A 120 13.84 -16.94 -16.17
N GLU A 121 12.86 -17.72 -15.73
CA GLU A 121 12.09 -18.67 -16.53
C GLU A 121 10.61 -18.30 -16.51
N LYS A 122 9.96 -18.35 -17.67
CA LYS A 122 8.51 -18.16 -17.78
C LYS A 122 7.80 -19.46 -17.42
N ILE A 123 6.95 -19.41 -16.40
CA ILE A 123 6.15 -20.54 -15.93
C ILE A 123 4.66 -20.20 -16.19
N PRO A 124 4.13 -20.61 -17.36
CA PRO A 124 2.77 -20.21 -17.78
C PRO A 124 1.70 -20.56 -16.74
N PHE A 125 1.81 -21.72 -16.09
CA PHE A 125 0.88 -22.14 -15.05
C PHE A 125 0.89 -21.19 -13.84
N ALA A 126 2.08 -20.76 -13.39
CA ALA A 126 2.18 -19.81 -12.27
C ALA A 126 1.61 -18.43 -12.66
N ILE A 127 1.95 -17.96 -13.85
CA ILE A 127 1.42 -16.69 -14.37
C ILE A 127 -0.10 -16.73 -14.41
N GLN A 128 -0.69 -17.77 -15.02
CA GLN A 128 -2.14 -17.90 -15.14
C GLN A 128 -2.81 -17.98 -13.78
N ARG A 129 -2.27 -18.77 -12.84
CA ARG A 129 -2.80 -18.85 -11.48
C ARG A 129 -2.89 -17.47 -10.80
N TYR A 130 -1.85 -16.65 -10.92
CA TYR A 130 -1.86 -15.31 -10.31
C TYR A 130 -2.70 -14.31 -11.10
N VAL A 131 -2.86 -14.46 -12.41
CA VAL A 131 -3.84 -13.70 -13.21
C VAL A 131 -5.25 -13.98 -12.71
N ASP A 132 -5.63 -15.26 -12.60
CA ASP A 132 -6.97 -15.66 -12.18
C ASP A 132 -7.30 -15.14 -10.77
N GLU A 133 -6.35 -15.29 -9.84
CA GLU A 133 -6.54 -14.77 -8.48
C GLU A 133 -6.60 -13.24 -8.46
N SER A 134 -5.73 -12.54 -9.19
CA SER A 134 -5.76 -11.08 -9.29
C SER A 134 -7.09 -10.59 -9.88
N ALA A 135 -7.59 -11.24 -10.93
CA ALA A 135 -8.89 -10.92 -11.53
C ALA A 135 -10.04 -11.12 -10.52
N ARG A 136 -9.99 -12.19 -9.72
CA ARG A 136 -10.95 -12.43 -8.65
C ARG A 136 -10.90 -11.31 -7.61
N LEU A 137 -9.70 -10.86 -7.22
CA LEU A 137 -9.52 -9.78 -6.25
C LEU A 137 -10.06 -8.44 -6.77
N LEU A 138 -9.82 -8.09 -8.04
CA LEU A 138 -10.40 -6.90 -8.68
C LEU A 138 -11.94 -6.95 -8.66
N LYS A 139 -12.55 -8.11 -8.90
CA LYS A 139 -14.01 -8.30 -8.80
C LYS A 139 -14.52 -8.08 -7.39
N VAL A 140 -13.84 -8.60 -6.37
CA VAL A 140 -14.20 -8.40 -4.95
C VAL A 140 -14.15 -6.93 -4.57
N MET A 141 -13.12 -6.19 -5.03
CA MET A 141 -13.03 -4.75 -4.79
C MET A 141 -14.15 -3.98 -5.49
N ASP A 142 -14.43 -4.28 -6.77
CA ASP A 142 -15.49 -3.61 -7.53
C ASP A 142 -16.85 -3.79 -6.86
N GLN A 143 -17.18 -5.01 -6.43
CA GLN A 143 -18.41 -5.31 -5.69
C GLN A 143 -18.50 -4.55 -4.35
N ARG A 144 -17.38 -4.42 -3.62
CA ARG A 144 -17.35 -3.63 -2.38
C ARG A 144 -17.61 -2.16 -2.67
N LEU A 145 -16.99 -1.63 -3.70
CA LEU A 145 -17.04 -0.22 -4.09
C LEU A 145 -18.35 0.16 -4.82
N ASP A 146 -19.10 -0.80 -5.30
CA ASP A 146 -20.46 -0.60 -5.80
C ASP A 146 -21.42 -0.20 -4.68
N ALA A 147 -21.26 -0.79 -3.50
CA ALA A 147 -22.08 -0.52 -2.32
C ALA A 147 -21.48 0.53 -1.38
N ASN A 148 -20.26 1.00 -1.60
CA ASN A 148 -19.54 1.91 -0.70
C ASN A 148 -18.71 2.92 -1.48
N GLU A 149 -18.57 4.12 -0.92
CA GLU A 149 -17.70 5.15 -1.51
C GLU A 149 -16.23 4.74 -1.46
N TYR A 150 -15.79 4.15 -0.34
CA TYR A 150 -14.43 3.70 -0.07
C TYR A 150 -14.41 2.27 0.46
N LEU A 151 -13.22 1.65 0.50
CA LEU A 151 -13.06 0.27 0.96
C LEU A 151 -13.45 0.10 2.43
N GLY A 152 -13.11 1.07 3.28
CA GLY A 152 -13.50 1.08 4.69
C GLY A 152 -14.97 1.37 4.95
N GLY A 153 -15.69 1.90 3.95
CA GLY A 153 -17.10 2.33 4.08
C GLY A 153 -17.37 3.68 3.41
N ALA A 154 -17.99 4.60 4.14
CA ALA A 154 -18.34 5.92 3.63
C ALA A 154 -17.15 6.89 3.56
N ASP A 155 -16.16 6.71 4.43
CA ASP A 155 -15.03 7.63 4.58
C ASP A 155 -13.72 7.02 4.05
N TYR A 156 -12.90 7.91 3.45
CA TYR A 156 -11.53 7.57 3.06
C TYR A 156 -10.68 7.20 4.27
N SER A 157 -9.90 6.12 4.16
CA SER A 157 -9.22 5.50 5.28
C SER A 157 -7.87 4.88 4.90
N ILE A 158 -7.18 4.34 5.89
CA ILE A 158 -5.96 3.55 5.66
C ILE A 158 -6.20 2.34 4.73
N ALA A 159 -7.41 1.79 4.70
CA ALA A 159 -7.76 0.69 3.81
C ALA A 159 -7.62 1.09 2.33
N ASP A 160 -7.98 2.33 2.00
CA ASP A 160 -7.87 2.86 0.64
C ASP A 160 -6.40 3.09 0.27
N ILE A 161 -5.62 3.71 1.15
CA ILE A 161 -4.18 3.92 0.92
C ILE A 161 -3.47 2.58 0.67
N MET A 162 -3.76 1.59 1.51
CA MET A 162 -3.15 0.26 1.42
C MET A 162 -3.38 -0.40 0.07
N ASN A 163 -4.61 -0.36 -0.42
CA ASN A 163 -4.99 -1.01 -1.67
C ASN A 163 -4.64 -0.18 -2.91
N TYR A 164 -4.82 1.15 -2.84
CA TYR A 164 -4.65 2.04 -3.99
C TYR A 164 -3.29 1.91 -4.65
N THR A 165 -2.22 1.92 -3.88
CA THR A 165 -0.86 1.88 -4.42
C THR A 165 -0.57 0.64 -5.26
N TRP A 166 -1.11 -0.50 -4.88
CA TRP A 166 -0.95 -1.75 -5.63
C TRP A 166 -1.84 -1.82 -6.85
N ILE A 167 -3.11 -1.41 -6.73
CA ILE A 167 -4.08 -1.47 -7.83
C ILE A 167 -3.71 -0.46 -8.92
N ALA A 168 -3.37 0.78 -8.54
CA ALA A 168 -2.92 1.81 -9.49
C ALA A 168 -1.63 1.39 -10.22
N ALA A 169 -0.67 0.82 -9.49
CA ALA A 169 0.55 0.28 -10.11
C ALA A 169 0.22 -0.86 -11.09
N ALA A 170 -0.67 -1.79 -10.71
CA ALA A 170 -1.03 -2.94 -11.55
C ALA A 170 -1.69 -2.53 -12.88
N GLN A 171 -2.48 -1.44 -12.91
CA GLN A 171 -3.04 -0.90 -14.17
C GLN A 171 -1.94 -0.54 -15.17
N GLY A 172 -0.77 -0.10 -14.70
CA GLY A 172 0.38 0.25 -15.54
C GLY A 172 1.22 -0.97 -15.91
N TYR A 173 1.94 -1.50 -14.94
CA TYR A 173 2.98 -2.51 -15.21
C TYR A 173 2.46 -3.93 -15.47
N LEU A 174 1.19 -4.25 -15.10
CA LEU A 174 0.53 -5.53 -15.41
C LEU A 174 -0.56 -5.38 -16.50
N LYS A 175 -0.46 -4.35 -17.33
CA LYS A 175 -1.47 -4.06 -18.35
C LYS A 175 -1.71 -5.23 -19.31
N GLU A 176 -0.67 -5.95 -19.70
CA GLU A 176 -0.80 -7.14 -20.58
C GLU A 176 -1.61 -8.25 -19.91
N GLN A 177 -1.41 -8.48 -18.61
CA GLN A 177 -2.04 -9.57 -17.88
C GLN A 177 -3.43 -9.21 -17.35
N LEU A 178 -3.64 -7.96 -16.92
CA LEU A 178 -4.83 -7.55 -16.19
C LEU A 178 -5.67 -6.47 -16.88
N GLY A 179 -5.19 -5.86 -17.95
CA GLY A 179 -5.85 -4.71 -18.59
C GLY A 179 -7.32 -4.96 -18.95
N ALA A 180 -7.64 -6.14 -19.49
CA ALA A 180 -9.02 -6.52 -19.80
C ALA A 180 -9.91 -6.63 -18.54
N TYR A 181 -9.36 -7.05 -17.42
CA TYR A 181 -10.12 -7.23 -16.18
C TYR A 181 -10.47 -5.91 -15.46
N PHE A 182 -9.86 -4.79 -15.85
CA PHE A 182 -10.22 -3.46 -15.36
C PHE A 182 -11.40 -2.85 -16.15
N GLN A 183 -11.64 -3.28 -17.40
CA GLN A 183 -12.64 -2.66 -18.28
C GLN A 183 -14.06 -2.74 -17.72
N ASP A 184 -14.42 -3.88 -17.12
CA ASP A 184 -15.76 -4.15 -16.59
C ASP A 184 -15.86 -3.86 -15.07
N LYS A 185 -15.11 -2.89 -14.57
CA LYS A 185 -15.04 -2.56 -13.14
C LYS A 185 -15.32 -1.07 -12.91
N PRO A 186 -16.54 -0.60 -13.14
CA PRO A 186 -16.86 0.83 -13.06
C PRO A 186 -16.66 1.41 -11.67
N SER A 187 -17.02 0.68 -10.61
CA SER A 187 -16.89 1.16 -9.23
C SER A 187 -15.42 1.20 -8.78
N LEU A 188 -14.63 0.21 -9.17
CA LEU A 188 -13.18 0.21 -8.95
C LEU A 188 -12.49 1.35 -9.71
N ASN A 189 -12.85 1.59 -10.96
CA ASN A 189 -12.28 2.67 -11.76
C ASN A 189 -12.65 4.05 -11.22
N ARG A 190 -13.90 4.27 -10.82
CA ARG A 190 -14.32 5.49 -10.10
C ARG A 190 -13.45 5.72 -8.86
N TRP A 191 -13.29 4.69 -8.03
CA TRP A 191 -12.50 4.79 -6.81
C TRP A 191 -11.03 5.10 -7.09
N LEU A 192 -10.41 4.50 -8.13
CA LEU A 192 -9.06 4.81 -8.54
C LEU A 192 -8.89 6.28 -8.93
N GLU A 193 -9.86 6.85 -9.66
CA GLU A 193 -9.87 8.26 -10.04
C GLU A 193 -10.00 9.16 -8.81
N VAL A 194 -10.98 8.90 -7.94
CA VAL A 194 -11.24 9.71 -6.74
C VAL A 194 -10.05 9.70 -5.79
N VAL A 195 -9.49 8.52 -5.50
CA VAL A 195 -8.33 8.41 -4.60
C VAL A 195 -7.09 9.02 -5.26
N GLY A 196 -6.86 8.76 -6.55
CA GLY A 196 -5.72 9.30 -7.29
C GLY A 196 -5.75 10.82 -7.48
N ALA A 197 -6.94 11.44 -7.44
CA ALA A 197 -7.07 12.89 -7.54
C ALA A 197 -6.65 13.64 -6.27
N ARG A 198 -6.57 12.97 -5.10
CA ARG A 198 -6.23 13.57 -3.82
C ARG A 198 -4.83 14.21 -3.85
N PRO A 199 -4.67 15.45 -3.36
CA PRO A 199 -3.37 16.14 -3.38
C PRO A 199 -2.26 15.36 -2.64
N ALA A 200 -2.58 14.78 -1.47
CA ALA A 200 -1.63 14.01 -0.68
C ALA A 200 -1.21 12.71 -1.38
N VAL A 201 -2.13 12.05 -2.10
CA VAL A 201 -1.81 10.87 -2.92
C VAL A 201 -0.85 11.24 -4.04
N LYS A 202 -1.17 12.30 -4.80
CA LYS A 202 -0.29 12.79 -5.87
C LYS A 202 1.11 13.10 -5.35
N LYS A 203 1.19 13.84 -4.23
CA LYS A 203 2.48 14.19 -3.62
C LYS A 203 3.22 12.95 -3.11
N GLY A 204 2.54 12.07 -2.37
CA GLY A 204 3.14 10.86 -1.82
C GLY A 204 3.72 9.91 -2.88
N LEU A 205 3.12 9.86 -4.08
CA LEU A 205 3.62 9.08 -5.22
C LEU A 205 4.90 9.65 -5.86
N THR A 206 5.29 10.90 -5.56
CA THR A 206 6.56 11.48 -6.04
C THR A 206 7.74 11.23 -5.09
N ILE A 207 7.51 10.67 -3.91
CA ILE A 207 8.50 10.48 -2.86
C ILE A 207 8.90 9.00 -2.72
N PRO A 208 10.22 8.69 -2.66
CA PRO A 208 11.38 9.60 -2.77
C PRO A 208 11.55 10.14 -4.19
N GLU A 209 12.25 11.25 -4.32
CA GLU A 209 12.59 11.87 -5.62
C GLU A 209 13.55 11.01 -6.46
#